data_01d2b111b87c08ce59b3ed2f6a0d3e84
#
_entry.id   01d2b111b87c08ce59b3ed2f6a0d3e84
#
_cell.length_a   1.000
_cell.length_b   1.000
_cell.length_c   1.000
_cell.angle_alpha   90.00
_cell.angle_beta   90.00
_cell.angle_gamma   90.00
#
_symmetry.space_group_name_H-M   'P 1'
#
loop_
_entity.id
_entity.type
_entity.pdbx_description
1 polymer ?
#
loop_
_entity_poly.entity_id
_entity_poly.type
_entity_poly.pdbx_seq_one_letter_code
_entity_poly.pdbx_strand_id
1 'polypeptide(L)'
;MNEKVLVFDMDGTIANLYGVDGWLESLRAYDSSPYEKAMPLYDMDMFNSILHIIKSKGWRIVVTSWLSKGSTPIYDKAVRKAKREWLKKWGVPYDEIHLVKYGTPKHRVTKYPFQVLVDDNEEVRNAWHGRTIDANKNIIHELIKIVTDEF
;
A
#
# COMPACT_ATOMS: atom_id res chain seq x y z
N MET A 1 18.05 -6.47 -17.72
CA MET A 1 16.73 -5.82 -17.86
C MET A 1 16.42 -5.01 -16.62
N ASN A 2 15.97 -3.79 -16.80
CA ASN A 2 15.58 -2.95 -15.68
C ASN A 2 14.19 -3.34 -15.20
N GLU A 3 14.12 -3.83 -13.99
CA GLU A 3 12.86 -4.18 -13.36
C GLU A 3 12.09 -2.91 -12.97
N LYS A 4 10.85 -2.81 -13.40
CA LYS A 4 9.93 -1.73 -13.04
C LYS A 4 9.08 -2.18 -11.87
N VAL A 5 8.97 -1.34 -10.85
CA VAL A 5 8.30 -1.70 -9.60
C VAL A 5 7.27 -0.64 -9.25
N LEU A 6 6.08 -1.11 -8.90
CA LEU A 6 5.02 -0.30 -8.34
C LEU A 6 4.96 -0.58 -6.84
N VAL A 7 5.21 0.43 -6.03
CA VAL A 7 5.22 0.32 -4.57
C VAL A 7 3.97 0.98 -4.03
N PHE A 8 3.09 0.19 -3.42
CA PHE A 8 1.86 0.69 -2.80
C PHE A 8 2.00 0.84 -1.30
N ASP A 9 1.62 2.00 -0.78
CA ASP A 9 1.16 2.12 0.60
C ASP A 9 -0.17 1.38 0.77
N MET A 10 -0.57 1.10 1.99
CA MET A 10 -1.79 0.33 2.25
C MET A 10 -2.92 1.21 2.84
N ASP A 11 -2.71 1.77 4.03
CA ASP A 11 -3.75 2.54 4.73
C ASP A 11 -3.96 3.90 4.06
N GLY A 12 -5.20 4.18 3.64
CA GLY A 12 -5.54 5.39 2.90
C GLY A 12 -5.20 5.34 1.41
N THR A 13 -4.57 4.25 0.96
CA THR A 13 -4.19 4.04 -0.46
C THR A 13 -4.95 2.89 -1.10
N ILE A 14 -5.04 1.74 -0.44
CA ILE A 14 -5.81 0.57 -0.88
C ILE A 14 -6.95 0.31 0.10
N ALA A 15 -6.65 0.34 1.40
CA ALA A 15 -7.58 0.07 2.49
C ALA A 15 -8.05 1.38 3.13
N ASN A 16 -9.35 1.50 3.35
CA ASN A 16 -9.95 2.67 3.99
C ASN A 16 -9.92 2.54 5.52
N LEU A 17 -8.72 2.52 6.10
CA LEU A 17 -8.54 2.48 7.55
C LEU A 17 -9.22 3.67 8.23
N TYR A 18 -9.05 4.86 7.68
CA TYR A 18 -9.53 6.11 8.27
C TYR A 18 -11.05 6.25 8.18
N GLY A 19 -11.72 5.40 7.41
CA GLY A 19 -13.18 5.33 7.35
C GLY A 19 -13.78 4.39 8.38
N VAL A 20 -12.97 3.67 9.16
CA VAL A 20 -13.46 2.82 10.25
C VAL A 20 -13.77 3.68 11.47
N ASP A 21 -15.00 3.59 11.97
CA ASP A 21 -15.41 4.34 13.17
C ASP A 21 -14.52 4.00 14.36
N GLY A 22 -13.96 5.02 15.01
CA GLY A 22 -13.12 4.86 16.18
C GLY A 22 -11.74 4.24 15.90
N TRP A 23 -11.27 4.28 14.66
CA TRP A 23 -10.00 3.66 14.28
C TRP A 23 -8.82 4.15 15.12
N LEU A 24 -8.72 5.46 15.37
CA LEU A 24 -7.59 6.03 16.11
C LEU A 24 -7.61 5.61 17.59
N GLU A 25 -8.78 5.63 18.21
CA GLU A 25 -8.95 5.19 19.59
C GLU A 25 -8.60 3.71 19.75
N SER A 26 -9.04 2.89 18.79
CA SER A 26 -8.72 1.45 18.77
C SER A 26 -7.20 1.21 18.63
N LEU A 27 -6.53 1.92 17.73
CA LEU A 27 -5.08 1.78 17.58
C LEU A 27 -4.33 2.20 18.85
N ARG A 28 -4.76 3.28 19.49
CA ARG A 28 -4.20 3.75 20.77
C ARG A 28 -4.43 2.75 21.91
N ALA A 29 -5.48 1.95 21.82
CA ALA A 29 -5.79 0.89 22.77
C ALA A 29 -5.17 -0.46 22.38
N TYR A 30 -4.29 -0.50 21.40
CA TYR A 30 -3.65 -1.72 20.86
C TYR A 30 -4.67 -2.74 20.34
N ASP A 31 -5.73 -2.26 19.72
CA ASP A 31 -6.75 -3.08 19.06
C ASP A 31 -6.51 -3.06 17.55
N SER A 32 -6.23 -4.23 16.96
CA SER A 32 -5.95 -4.36 15.52
C SER A 32 -7.20 -4.47 14.65
N SER A 33 -8.41 -4.50 15.25
CA SER A 33 -9.66 -4.70 14.51
C SER A 33 -9.92 -3.69 13.39
N PRO A 34 -9.52 -2.40 13.46
CA PRO A 34 -9.70 -1.48 12.34
C PRO A 34 -8.98 -1.93 11.06
N TYR A 35 -7.82 -2.57 11.20
CA TYR A 35 -7.09 -3.11 10.04
C TYR A 35 -7.82 -4.27 9.37
N GLU A 36 -8.57 -5.05 10.16
CA GLU A 36 -9.37 -6.16 9.65
C GLU A 36 -10.68 -5.67 9.02
N LYS A 37 -11.29 -4.64 9.62
CA LYS A 37 -12.61 -4.12 9.23
C LYS A 37 -12.58 -3.12 8.07
N ALA A 38 -11.41 -2.56 7.75
CA ALA A 38 -11.29 -1.57 6.70
C ALA A 38 -11.85 -2.09 5.38
N MET A 39 -12.65 -1.27 4.71
CA MET A 39 -13.14 -1.60 3.38
C MET A 39 -12.13 -1.16 2.32
N PRO A 40 -12.10 -1.78 1.14
CA PRO A 40 -11.27 -1.29 0.05
C PRO A 40 -11.74 0.09 -0.42
N LEU A 41 -10.79 0.88 -0.94
CA LEU A 41 -11.08 2.18 -1.54
C LEU A 41 -11.58 2.07 -2.99
N TYR A 42 -11.48 0.89 -3.60
CA TYR A 42 -11.82 0.65 -5.01
C TYR A 42 -12.69 -0.60 -5.15
N ASP A 43 -13.31 -0.73 -6.34
CA ASP A 43 -13.82 -2.02 -6.79
C ASP A 43 -12.62 -2.95 -6.97
N MET A 44 -12.52 -3.97 -6.14
CA MET A 44 -11.32 -4.83 -6.10
C MET A 44 -11.22 -5.78 -7.28
N ASP A 45 -12.33 -6.13 -7.91
CA ASP A 45 -12.28 -6.91 -9.15
C ASP A 45 -11.60 -6.10 -10.25
N MET A 46 -11.96 -4.82 -10.39
CA MET A 46 -11.33 -3.92 -11.36
C MET A 46 -9.89 -3.61 -10.97
N PHE A 47 -9.64 -3.22 -9.73
CA PHE A 47 -8.30 -2.87 -9.24
C PHE A 47 -7.32 -4.03 -9.43
N ASN A 48 -7.69 -5.23 -9.00
CA ASN A 48 -6.84 -6.42 -9.11
C ASN A 48 -6.63 -6.82 -10.57
N SER A 49 -7.64 -6.69 -11.43
CA SER A 49 -7.50 -6.96 -12.86
C SER A 49 -6.46 -6.04 -13.51
N ILE A 50 -6.49 -4.75 -13.16
CA ILE A 50 -5.51 -3.78 -13.64
C ILE A 50 -4.10 -4.16 -13.16
N LEU A 51 -3.95 -4.53 -11.89
CA LEU A 51 -2.64 -4.96 -11.35
C LEU A 51 -2.12 -6.23 -12.04
N HIS A 52 -2.99 -7.19 -12.34
CA HIS A 52 -2.60 -8.38 -13.09
C HIS A 52 -2.10 -8.03 -14.50
N ILE A 53 -2.73 -7.09 -15.18
CA ILE A 53 -2.29 -6.62 -16.49
C ILE A 53 -0.92 -5.94 -16.36
N ILE A 54 -0.74 -5.09 -15.37
CA ILE A 54 0.54 -4.41 -15.10
C ILE A 54 1.66 -5.44 -14.85
N LYS A 55 1.39 -6.47 -14.06
CA LYS A 55 2.33 -7.56 -13.82
C LYS A 55 2.67 -8.30 -15.12
N SER A 56 1.68 -8.55 -15.96
CA SER A 56 1.91 -9.21 -17.26
C SER A 56 2.82 -8.40 -18.19
N LYS A 57 2.96 -7.11 -17.96
CA LYS A 57 3.85 -6.21 -18.69
C LYS A 57 5.27 -6.17 -18.11
N GLY A 58 5.55 -6.98 -17.11
CA GLY A 58 6.87 -7.10 -16.49
C GLY A 58 7.08 -6.27 -15.23
N TRP A 59 6.04 -5.62 -14.73
CA TRP A 59 6.11 -4.87 -13.48
C TRP A 59 6.01 -5.80 -12.26
N ARG A 60 6.73 -5.44 -11.22
CA ARG A 60 6.62 -6.06 -9.91
C ARG A 60 5.71 -5.21 -9.02
N ILE A 61 4.88 -5.83 -8.21
CA ILE A 61 4.00 -5.15 -7.26
C ILE A 61 4.53 -5.37 -5.84
N VAL A 62 4.82 -4.28 -5.16
CA VAL A 62 5.33 -4.28 -3.78
C VAL A 62 4.35 -3.50 -2.91
N VAL A 63 4.05 -4.03 -1.73
CA VAL A 63 3.32 -3.30 -0.70
C VAL A 63 4.31 -2.93 0.39
N THR A 64 4.40 -1.64 0.71
CA THR A 64 5.22 -1.13 1.81
C THR A 64 4.33 -0.29 2.72
N SER A 65 4.10 -0.75 3.94
CA SER A 65 3.18 -0.11 4.88
C SER A 65 3.81 0.04 6.25
N TRP A 66 3.54 1.16 6.89
CA TRP A 66 3.98 1.42 8.25
C TRP A 66 3.10 0.68 9.26
N LEU A 67 3.72 0.17 10.30
CA LEU A 67 3.04 -0.30 11.50
C LEU A 67 2.53 0.91 12.30
N SER A 68 1.73 0.65 13.34
CA SER A 68 1.13 1.72 14.13
C SER A 68 2.17 2.53 14.91
N LYS A 69 1.94 3.84 15.00
CA LYS A 69 2.76 4.73 15.80
C LYS A 69 2.64 4.36 17.29
N GLY A 70 3.75 4.38 18.01
CA GLY A 70 3.76 4.11 19.46
C GLY A 70 3.37 2.67 19.81
N SER A 71 3.65 1.73 18.94
CA SER A 71 3.26 0.34 19.09
C SER A 71 4.18 -0.46 20.02
N THR A 72 3.74 -1.69 20.32
CA THR A 72 4.50 -2.69 21.06
C THR A 72 4.81 -3.87 20.15
N PRO A 73 5.81 -4.74 20.48
CA PRO A 73 6.09 -5.92 19.66
C PRO A 73 4.89 -6.86 19.52
N ILE A 74 4.08 -7.01 20.57
CA ILE A 74 2.87 -7.86 20.54
C ILE A 74 1.84 -7.27 19.59
N TYR A 75 1.60 -5.96 19.65
CA TYR A 75 0.66 -5.28 18.77
C TYR A 75 1.14 -5.30 17.33
N ASP A 76 2.42 -5.06 17.10
CA ASP A 76 3.02 -5.13 15.75
C ASP A 76 2.77 -6.48 15.09
N LYS A 77 2.88 -7.57 15.86
CA LYS A 77 2.60 -8.92 15.36
C LYS A 77 1.14 -9.06 14.92
N ALA A 78 0.21 -8.54 15.73
CA ALA A 78 -1.22 -8.56 15.42
C ALA A 78 -1.53 -7.73 14.19
N VAL A 79 -0.93 -6.55 14.05
CA VAL A 79 -1.11 -5.65 12.90
C VAL A 79 -0.55 -6.28 11.63
N ARG A 80 0.64 -6.88 11.68
CA ARG A 80 1.21 -7.60 10.53
C ARG A 80 0.29 -8.69 10.03
N LYS A 81 -0.24 -9.48 10.95
CA LYS A 81 -1.19 -10.55 10.63
C LYS A 81 -2.45 -9.98 9.98
N ALA A 82 -3.04 -8.95 10.58
CA ALA A 82 -4.26 -8.32 10.07
C ALA A 82 -4.07 -7.77 8.66
N LYS A 83 -2.97 -7.09 8.40
CA LYS A 83 -2.67 -6.51 7.07
C LYS A 83 -2.46 -7.59 6.01
N ARG A 84 -1.73 -8.67 6.33
CA ARG A 84 -1.52 -9.78 5.39
C ARG A 84 -2.82 -10.50 5.09
N GLU A 85 -3.65 -10.76 6.09
CA GLU A 85 -4.96 -11.40 5.92
C GLU A 85 -5.90 -10.53 5.10
N TRP A 86 -5.85 -9.21 5.29
CA TRP A 86 -6.66 -8.27 4.52
C TRP A 86 -6.31 -8.32 3.03
N LEU A 87 -5.02 -8.26 2.70
CA LEU A 87 -4.56 -8.33 1.31
C LEU A 87 -4.95 -9.66 0.65
N LYS A 88 -4.85 -10.76 1.40
CA LYS A 88 -5.26 -12.08 0.94
C LYS A 88 -6.77 -12.15 0.71
N LYS A 89 -7.56 -11.67 1.66
CA LYS A 89 -9.02 -11.65 1.57
C LYS A 89 -9.51 -10.92 0.32
N TRP A 90 -8.89 -9.80 0.00
CA TRP A 90 -9.27 -8.96 -1.14
C TRP A 90 -8.51 -9.29 -2.43
N GLY A 91 -7.67 -10.32 -2.42
CA GLY A 91 -7.01 -10.86 -3.60
C GLY A 91 -5.95 -9.98 -4.24
N VAL A 92 -5.34 -9.06 -3.49
CA VAL A 92 -4.32 -8.16 -4.03
C VAL A 92 -3.10 -8.96 -4.51
N PRO A 93 -2.74 -8.87 -5.80
CA PRO A 93 -1.67 -9.70 -6.37
C PRO A 93 -0.28 -9.10 -6.17
N TYR A 94 0.13 -8.91 -4.93
CA TYR A 94 1.48 -8.40 -4.63
C TYR A 94 2.52 -9.51 -4.76
N ASP A 95 3.74 -9.12 -5.14
CA ASP A 95 4.91 -10.02 -5.22
C ASP A 95 5.74 -9.97 -3.94
N GLU A 96 5.72 -8.84 -3.25
CA GLU A 96 6.57 -8.55 -2.11
C GLU A 96 5.81 -7.65 -1.13
N ILE A 97 6.00 -7.88 0.17
CA ILE A 97 5.37 -7.08 1.22
C ILE A 97 6.39 -6.70 2.29
N HIS A 98 6.39 -5.46 2.68
CA HIS A 98 7.20 -4.92 3.77
C HIS A 98 6.32 -4.16 4.75
N LEU A 99 6.19 -4.69 5.95
CA LEU A 99 5.47 -4.06 7.05
C LEU A 99 6.52 -3.56 8.03
N VAL A 100 6.78 -2.27 7.99
CA VAL A 100 7.92 -1.65 8.63
C VAL A 100 7.50 -0.70 9.75
N LYS A 101 8.42 -0.40 10.65
CA LYS A 101 8.19 0.50 11.76
C LYS A 101 7.70 1.86 11.28
N TYR A 102 6.76 2.46 12.02
CA TYR A 102 6.24 3.80 11.72
C TYR A 102 7.36 4.81 11.52
N GLY A 103 7.28 5.57 10.44
CA GLY A 103 8.27 6.59 10.11
C GLY A 103 9.49 6.09 9.34
N THR A 104 9.61 4.79 9.09
CA THR A 104 10.70 4.26 8.26
C THR A 104 10.66 4.91 6.87
N PRO A 105 11.76 5.50 6.38
CA PRO A 105 11.80 6.08 5.04
C PRO A 105 11.54 5.01 3.98
N LYS A 106 10.42 5.12 3.27
CA LYS A 106 9.99 4.07 2.33
C LYS A 106 10.94 3.89 1.15
N HIS A 107 11.63 4.96 0.73
CA HIS A 107 12.62 4.88 -0.35
C HIS A 107 13.83 4.00 -0.01
N ARG A 108 14.03 3.66 1.26
CA ARG A 108 15.12 2.79 1.73
C ARG A 108 14.72 1.34 1.88
N VAL A 109 13.41 1.03 1.81
CA VAL A 109 12.89 -0.32 2.03
C VAL A 109 13.19 -1.23 0.86
N THR A 110 12.96 -0.74 -0.37
CA THR A 110 13.31 -1.45 -1.60
C THR A 110 14.25 -0.59 -2.45
N LYS A 111 15.12 -1.24 -3.22
CA LYS A 111 16.16 -0.57 -4.00
C LYS A 111 16.16 -1.05 -5.45
N TYR A 112 15.02 -0.95 -6.09
CA TYR A 112 14.92 -1.25 -7.53
C TYR A 112 15.29 -0.02 -8.35
N PRO A 113 15.87 -0.20 -9.55
CA PRO A 113 16.29 0.93 -10.39
C PRO A 113 15.16 1.87 -10.78
N PHE A 114 13.94 1.35 -10.94
CA PHE A 114 12.78 2.15 -11.30
C PHE A 114 11.61 1.79 -10.39
N GLN A 115 11.34 2.65 -9.43
CA GLN A 115 10.28 2.47 -8.44
C GLN A 115 9.31 3.64 -8.48
N VAL A 116 8.03 3.36 -8.65
CA VAL A 116 6.94 4.34 -8.57
C VAL A 116 6.19 4.11 -7.27
N LEU A 117 6.09 5.13 -6.43
CA LEU A 117 5.35 5.06 -5.17
C LEU A 117 3.92 5.53 -5.37
N VAL A 118 2.97 4.75 -4.86
CA VAL A 118 1.56 5.13 -4.74
C VAL A 118 1.25 5.29 -3.26
N ASP A 119 0.99 6.52 -2.81
CA ASP A 119 0.81 6.83 -1.39
C ASP A 119 -0.12 8.04 -1.24
N ASP A 120 -0.93 8.06 -0.17
CA ASP A 120 -1.82 9.17 0.14
C ASP A 120 -1.14 10.28 0.96
N ASN A 121 0.03 10.00 1.54
CA ASN A 121 0.76 10.92 2.40
C ASN A 121 1.72 11.80 1.59
N GLU A 122 1.48 13.11 1.60
CA GLU A 122 2.29 14.08 0.85
C GLU A 122 3.76 14.09 1.29
N GLU A 123 4.01 14.02 2.61
CA GLU A 123 5.39 14.02 3.12
C GLU A 123 6.16 12.80 2.66
N VAL A 124 5.51 11.64 2.62
CA VAL A 124 6.11 10.40 2.13
C VAL A 124 6.41 10.51 0.63
N ARG A 125 5.47 11.04 -0.15
CA ARG A 125 5.70 11.27 -1.59
C ARG A 125 6.86 12.24 -1.84
N ASN A 126 6.92 13.33 -1.09
CA ASN A 126 7.98 14.35 -1.24
C ASN A 126 9.37 13.80 -0.88
N ALA A 127 9.44 12.86 0.05
CA ALA A 127 10.69 12.22 0.44
C ALA A 127 11.10 11.07 -0.50
N TRP A 128 10.24 10.64 -1.40
CA TRP A 128 10.51 9.54 -2.31
C TRP A 128 11.49 9.94 -3.41
N HIS A 129 12.39 9.03 -3.73
CA HIS A 129 13.33 9.21 -4.83
C HIS A 129 12.78 8.54 -6.10
N GLY A 130 12.18 9.33 -6.98
CA GLY A 130 11.56 8.85 -8.21
C GLY A 130 10.14 9.39 -8.41
N ARG A 131 9.38 8.72 -9.27
CA ARG A 131 8.01 9.13 -9.57
C ARG A 131 7.04 8.67 -8.48
N THR A 132 6.02 9.49 -8.26
CA THR A 132 4.95 9.19 -7.32
C THR A 132 3.59 9.34 -7.95
N ILE A 133 2.63 8.62 -7.41
CA ILE A 133 1.21 8.75 -7.71
C ILE A 133 0.50 9.15 -6.40
N ASP A 134 -0.24 10.24 -6.44
CA ASP A 134 -1.02 10.71 -5.29
C ASP A 134 -2.30 9.87 -5.17
N ALA A 135 -2.38 9.06 -4.12
CA ALA A 135 -3.52 8.19 -3.90
C ALA A 135 -4.81 8.92 -3.49
N ASN A 136 -4.73 10.23 -3.18
CA ASN A 136 -5.92 11.06 -2.93
C ASN A 136 -6.62 11.50 -4.23
N LYS A 137 -5.99 11.26 -5.37
CA LYS A 137 -6.53 11.57 -6.71
C LYS A 137 -7.02 10.29 -7.38
N ASN A 138 -7.32 10.37 -8.67
CA ASN A 138 -7.80 9.21 -9.43
C ASN A 138 -6.64 8.25 -9.75
N ILE A 139 -6.37 7.34 -8.84
CA ILE A 139 -5.31 6.33 -8.97
C ILE A 139 -5.59 5.37 -10.14
N ILE A 140 -6.84 5.01 -10.37
CA ILE A 140 -7.19 4.10 -11.49
C ILE A 140 -6.78 4.70 -12.82
N HIS A 141 -7.00 6.00 -13.01
CA HIS A 141 -6.57 6.70 -14.22
C HIS A 141 -5.04 6.63 -14.40
N GLU A 142 -4.28 6.80 -13.32
CA GLU A 142 -2.82 6.72 -13.38
C GLU A 142 -2.33 5.28 -13.65
N LEU A 143 -2.99 4.28 -13.06
CA LEU A 143 -2.64 2.88 -13.32
C LEU A 143 -2.96 2.47 -14.76
N ILE A 144 -4.03 2.99 -15.35
CA ILE A 144 -4.37 2.74 -16.75
C ILE A 144 -3.29 3.31 -17.68
N LYS A 145 -2.67 4.43 -17.35
CA LYS A 145 -1.54 4.96 -18.12
C LYS A 145 -0.36 3.97 -18.18
N ILE A 146 -0.14 3.21 -17.10
CA ILE A 146 0.86 2.14 -17.10
C ILE A 146 0.44 1.02 -18.06
N VAL A 147 -0.83 0.64 -18.03
CA VAL A 147 -1.39 -0.40 -18.91
C VAL A 147 -1.25 -0.02 -20.38
N THR A 148 -1.43 1.25 -20.71
CA THR A 148 -1.36 1.77 -22.10
C THR A 148 0.02 2.30 -22.50
N ASP A 149 1.03 2.10 -21.66
CA ASP A 149 2.41 2.57 -21.87
C ASP A 149 2.54 4.11 -22.02
N GLU A 150 1.63 4.84 -21.39
CA GLU A 150 1.60 6.32 -21.39
C GLU A 150 2.18 6.93 -20.12
N PHE A 151 2.68 6.08 -19.22
CA PHE A 151 3.18 6.52 -17.91
C PHE A 151 4.61 7.05 -17.94
#